data_28b3c2e7be49741c18b4080bd4e6e057
#
_entry.id   28b3c2e7be49741c18b4080bd4e6e057
#
_cell.length_a   1.000
_cell.length_b   1.000
_cell.length_c   1.000
_cell.angle_alpha   90.00
_cell.angle_beta   90.00
_cell.angle_gamma   90.00
#
_symmetry.space_group_name_H-M   'P 1'
#
loop_
_entity.id
_entity.type
_entity.pdbx_description
1 polymer ?
#
loop_
_entity_poly.entity_id
_entity_poly.type
_entity_poly.pdbx_seq_one_letter_code
_entity_poly.pdbx_strand_id
1 'polypeptide(L)'
;MKTLGQLQVGDTFYVIDYDEGKHISNVHERIVGIITDIAIGKIVKYLDAEGDLHGIAVTEDEFENTDATAYYLASICSDKERCLELLEEDKKSFLDNYSRIITQLNL
;
A
#
# COMPACT_ATOMS: atom_id res chain seq x y z
N MET A 1 -0.07 -7.79 15.26
CA MET A 1 0.28 -7.02 14.03
C MET A 1 1.40 -7.73 13.29
N LYS A 2 1.20 -8.04 12.00
CA LYS A 2 2.26 -8.63 11.17
C LYS A 2 2.98 -7.54 10.40
N THR A 3 4.32 -7.63 10.36
CA THR A 3 5.13 -6.79 9.48
C THR A 3 5.18 -7.40 8.08
N LEU A 4 5.68 -6.65 7.10
CA LEU A 4 5.82 -7.15 5.74
C LEU A 4 6.70 -8.41 5.67
N GLY A 5 7.75 -8.47 6.48
CA GLY A 5 8.62 -9.65 6.57
C GLY A 5 7.95 -10.89 7.15
N GLN A 6 6.89 -10.71 7.94
CA GLN A 6 6.16 -11.80 8.59
C GLN A 6 4.99 -12.34 7.76
N LEU A 7 4.69 -11.74 6.61
CA LEU A 7 3.63 -12.23 5.74
C LEU A 7 3.89 -13.66 5.29
N GLN A 8 2.86 -14.49 5.37
CA GLN A 8 2.86 -15.90 4.97
C GLN A 8 1.72 -16.18 4.00
N VAL A 9 1.82 -17.28 3.26
CA VAL A 9 0.74 -17.75 2.39
C VAL A 9 -0.56 -17.87 3.19
N GLY A 10 -1.64 -17.30 2.66
CA GLY A 10 -2.94 -17.24 3.31
C GLY A 10 -3.20 -15.98 4.13
N ASP A 11 -2.19 -15.17 4.40
CA ASP A 11 -2.36 -13.91 5.12
C ASP A 11 -3.03 -12.86 4.24
N THR A 12 -3.83 -12.02 4.89
CA THR A 12 -4.43 -10.84 4.25
C THR A 12 -3.46 -9.67 4.30
N PHE A 13 -3.40 -8.91 3.23
CA PHE A 13 -2.68 -7.63 3.15
C PHE A 13 -3.44 -6.67 2.23
N TYR A 14 -2.95 -5.45 2.11
CA TYR A 14 -3.64 -4.38 1.37
C TYR A 14 -2.73 -3.81 0.31
N VAL A 15 -3.28 -3.64 -0.89
CA VAL A 15 -2.63 -2.93 -2.01
C VAL A 15 -3.31 -1.57 -2.13
N ILE A 16 -2.53 -0.52 -2.07
CA ILE A 16 -3.00 0.86 -2.07
C ILE A 16 -2.59 1.51 -3.39
N ASP A 17 -3.58 1.92 -4.18
CA ASP A 17 -3.36 2.61 -5.45
C ASP A 17 -3.46 4.12 -5.26
N TYR A 18 -2.61 4.85 -5.95
CA TYR A 18 -2.60 6.32 -5.92
C TYR A 18 -2.98 6.89 -7.28
N ASP A 19 -3.76 7.96 -7.25
CA ASP A 19 -4.13 8.72 -8.45
C ASP A 19 -2.99 9.68 -8.80
N GLU A 20 -2.35 9.46 -9.94
CA GLU A 20 -1.21 10.24 -10.41
C GLU A 20 -0.08 10.37 -9.35
N GLY A 21 0.06 9.37 -8.50
CA GLY A 21 1.06 9.35 -7.43
C GLY A 21 0.82 10.31 -6.29
N LYS A 22 -0.39 10.88 -6.18
CA LYS A 22 -0.70 11.93 -5.17
C LYS A 22 -1.63 11.46 -4.07
N HIS A 23 -2.85 11.08 -4.43
CA HIS A 23 -3.89 10.72 -3.47
C HIS A 23 -4.31 9.27 -3.65
N ILE A 24 -4.74 8.65 -2.56
CA ILE A 24 -5.22 7.27 -2.60
C ILE A 24 -6.51 7.21 -3.42
N SER A 25 -6.49 6.43 -4.49
CA SER A 25 -7.65 6.21 -5.36
C SER A 25 -8.41 4.95 -5.00
N ASN A 26 -7.73 3.92 -4.50
CA ASN A 26 -8.35 2.67 -4.12
C ASN A 26 -7.48 1.88 -3.14
N VAL A 27 -8.12 0.99 -2.37
CA VAL A 27 -7.47 0.03 -1.50
C VAL A 27 -8.07 -1.34 -1.78
N HIS A 28 -7.21 -2.32 -2.06
CA HIS A 28 -7.62 -3.68 -2.34
C HIS A 28 -7.13 -4.62 -1.25
N GLU A 29 -8.06 -5.33 -0.63
CA GLU A 29 -7.71 -6.44 0.26
C GLU A 29 -7.32 -7.64 -0.60
N ARG A 30 -6.15 -8.23 -0.31
CA ARG A 30 -5.62 -9.37 -1.08
C ARG A 30 -5.10 -10.44 -0.13
N ILE A 31 -4.97 -11.66 -0.65
CA ILE A 31 -4.48 -12.82 0.09
C ILE A 31 -3.17 -13.27 -0.54
N VAL A 32 -2.15 -13.46 0.30
CA VAL A 32 -0.85 -13.97 -0.15
C VAL A 32 -1.04 -15.39 -0.72
N GLY A 33 -0.72 -15.55 -2.01
CA GLY A 33 -0.82 -16.85 -2.68
C GLY A 33 0.48 -17.62 -2.70
N ILE A 34 1.59 -16.96 -3.03
CA ILE A 34 2.92 -17.59 -3.12
C ILE A 34 3.95 -16.59 -2.58
N ILE A 35 4.95 -17.09 -1.88
CA ILE A 35 6.13 -16.33 -1.47
C ILE A 35 7.36 -16.97 -2.10
N THR A 36 8.13 -16.17 -2.83
CA THR A 36 9.37 -16.60 -3.45
C THR A 36 10.54 -15.82 -2.85
N ASP A 37 11.53 -16.52 -2.30
CA ASP A 37 12.73 -15.88 -1.79
C ASP A 37 13.62 -15.40 -2.94
N ILE A 38 14.19 -14.21 -2.77
CA ILE A 38 15.15 -13.60 -3.70
C ILE A 38 16.35 -13.09 -2.91
N ALA A 39 17.44 -12.76 -3.61
CA ALA A 39 18.68 -12.35 -2.97
C ALA A 39 18.53 -11.14 -2.03
N ILE A 40 17.64 -10.19 -2.36
CA ILE A 40 17.44 -8.95 -1.61
C ILE A 40 16.22 -8.96 -0.69
N GLY A 41 15.49 -10.09 -0.61
CA GLY A 41 14.26 -10.17 0.17
C GLY A 41 13.35 -11.29 -0.31
N LYS A 42 12.10 -10.94 -0.61
CA LYS A 42 11.10 -11.89 -1.11
C LYS A 42 10.14 -11.23 -2.09
N ILE A 43 9.48 -12.05 -2.90
CA ILE A 43 8.36 -11.62 -3.74
C ILE A 43 7.09 -12.21 -3.15
N VAL A 44 6.13 -11.33 -2.83
CA VAL A 44 4.80 -11.71 -2.37
C VAL A 44 3.89 -11.72 -3.60
N LYS A 45 3.34 -12.87 -3.94
CA LYS A 45 2.46 -13.03 -5.11
C LYS A 45 1.02 -13.23 -4.68
N TYR A 46 0.10 -12.62 -5.42
CA TYR A 46 -1.32 -12.66 -5.14
C TYR A 46 -2.13 -12.56 -6.44
N LEU A 47 -3.39 -12.97 -6.38
CA LEU A 47 -4.33 -12.81 -7.49
C LEU A 47 -5.16 -11.55 -7.29
N ASP A 48 -5.39 -10.80 -8.37
CA ASP A 48 -6.34 -9.69 -8.36
C ASP A 48 -7.79 -10.18 -8.51
N ALA A 49 -8.74 -9.24 -8.58
CA ALA A 49 -10.16 -9.56 -8.70
C ALA A 49 -10.50 -10.30 -10.02
N GLU A 50 -9.67 -10.18 -11.04
CA GLU A 50 -9.84 -10.80 -12.35
C GLU A 50 -9.12 -12.16 -12.45
N GLY A 51 -8.40 -12.54 -11.41
CA GLY A 51 -7.64 -13.78 -11.37
C GLY A 51 -6.24 -13.68 -11.96
N ASP A 52 -5.77 -12.48 -12.29
CA ASP A 52 -4.42 -12.25 -12.79
C ASP A 52 -3.41 -12.26 -11.65
N LEU A 53 -2.24 -12.87 -11.90
CA LEU A 53 -1.17 -12.98 -10.92
C LEU A 53 -0.32 -11.72 -10.91
N HIS A 54 -0.13 -11.16 -9.70
CA HIS A 54 0.75 -10.03 -9.44
C HIS A 54 1.84 -10.42 -8.45
N GLY A 55 2.99 -9.74 -8.52
CA GLY A 55 4.08 -9.93 -7.58
C GLY A 55 4.60 -8.59 -7.08
N ILE A 56 4.87 -8.52 -5.78
CA ILE A 56 5.43 -7.33 -5.13
C ILE A 56 6.70 -7.75 -4.41
N ALA A 57 7.80 -7.07 -4.72
CA ALA A 57 9.06 -7.29 -4.03
C ALA A 57 9.06 -6.55 -2.68
N VAL A 58 9.40 -7.27 -1.62
CA VAL A 58 9.65 -6.72 -0.28
C VAL A 58 11.11 -6.98 0.03
N THR A 59 11.87 -5.91 0.19
CA THR A 59 13.31 -6.00 0.47
C THR A 59 13.55 -6.18 1.97
N GLU A 60 14.73 -6.71 2.33
CA GLU A 60 15.05 -7.00 3.74
C GLU A 60 14.99 -5.78 4.65
N ASP A 61 15.33 -4.60 4.14
CA ASP A 61 15.24 -3.34 4.89
C ASP A 61 13.79 -2.90 5.17
N GLU A 62 12.82 -3.50 4.47
CA GLU A 62 11.39 -3.25 4.67
C GLU A 62 10.71 -4.29 5.56
N PHE A 63 11.40 -5.36 5.94
CA PHE A 63 10.80 -6.50 6.65
C PHE A 63 10.18 -6.13 7.99
N GLU A 64 10.73 -5.16 8.70
CA GLU A 64 10.22 -4.71 9.99
C GLU A 64 9.09 -3.69 9.87
N ASN A 65 8.83 -3.21 8.66
CA ASN A 65 7.78 -2.23 8.39
C ASN A 65 6.43 -2.91 8.16
N THR A 66 5.35 -2.16 8.38
CA THR A 66 3.99 -2.61 8.04
C THR A 66 3.51 -2.05 6.72
N ASP A 67 4.21 -1.06 6.15
CA ASP A 67 3.90 -0.51 4.84
C ASP A 67 5.18 -0.14 4.09
N ALA A 68 5.11 -0.21 2.77
CA ALA A 68 6.20 0.15 1.87
C ALA A 68 5.65 0.59 0.51
N THR A 69 6.39 1.48 -0.16
CA THR A 69 6.08 1.86 -1.53
C THR A 69 6.63 0.80 -2.47
N ALA A 70 5.74 0.09 -3.16
CA ALA A 70 6.11 -1.02 -4.02
C ALA A 70 6.47 -0.58 -5.44
N TYR A 71 5.81 0.48 -5.94
CA TYR A 71 5.98 0.98 -7.31
C TYR A 71 5.49 2.43 -7.40
N TYR A 72 5.64 3.04 -8.59
CA TYR A 72 5.31 4.45 -8.84
C TYR A 72 3.92 4.89 -8.37
N LEU A 73 2.92 4.01 -8.45
CA LEU A 73 1.52 4.36 -8.19
C LEU A 73 0.87 3.43 -7.17
N ALA A 74 1.67 2.66 -6.45
CA ALA A 74 1.13 1.71 -5.48
C ALA A 74 2.01 1.61 -4.25
N SER A 75 1.40 1.27 -3.14
CA SER A 75 2.10 0.84 -1.93
C SER A 75 1.38 -0.38 -1.35
N ILE A 76 2.04 -1.06 -0.44
CA ILE A 76 1.46 -2.21 0.24
C ILE A 76 1.48 -2.01 1.74
N CYS A 77 0.52 -2.62 2.42
CA CYS A 77 0.41 -2.57 3.86
C CYS A 77 -0.01 -3.92 4.39
N SER A 78 0.68 -4.42 5.41
CA SER A 78 0.37 -5.70 6.04
C SER A 78 -0.59 -5.57 7.22
N ASP A 79 -0.93 -4.36 7.64
CA ASP A 79 -1.71 -4.07 8.82
C ASP A 79 -2.89 -3.16 8.50
N LYS A 80 -4.10 -3.61 8.85
CA LYS A 80 -5.34 -2.86 8.57
C LYS A 80 -5.36 -1.50 9.26
N GLU A 81 -4.90 -1.43 10.52
CA GLU A 81 -4.88 -0.16 11.25
C GLU A 81 -3.95 0.84 10.58
N ARG A 82 -2.78 0.39 10.13
CA ARG A 82 -1.86 1.26 9.38
C ARG A 82 -2.46 1.72 8.06
N CYS A 83 -3.18 0.85 7.36
CA CYS A 83 -3.89 1.20 6.14
C CYS A 83 -4.92 2.31 6.40
N LEU A 84 -5.69 2.21 7.48
CA LEU A 84 -6.65 3.23 7.88
C LEU A 84 -5.98 4.55 8.24
N GLU A 85 -4.83 4.52 8.93
CA GLU A 85 -4.03 5.71 9.22
C GLU A 85 -3.59 6.42 7.94
N LEU A 86 -3.09 5.66 6.95
CA LEU A 86 -2.69 6.21 5.65
C LEU A 86 -3.85 6.89 4.94
N LEU A 87 -5.04 6.29 5.00
CA LEU A 87 -6.25 6.89 4.43
C LEU A 87 -6.63 8.20 5.13
N GLU A 88 -6.55 8.25 6.45
CA GLU A 88 -6.83 9.47 7.22
C GLU A 88 -5.81 10.57 6.94
N GLU A 89 -4.53 10.22 6.84
CA GLU A 89 -3.47 11.16 6.47
C GLU A 89 -3.69 11.74 5.08
N ASP A 90 -4.06 10.89 4.11
CA ASP A 90 -4.32 11.31 2.74
C ASP A 90 -5.55 12.22 2.67
N LYS A 91 -6.62 11.88 3.36
CA LYS A 91 -7.84 12.70 3.46
C LYS A 91 -7.53 14.09 4.01
N LYS A 92 -6.75 14.17 5.06
CA LYS A 92 -6.34 15.45 5.66
C LYS A 92 -5.55 16.29 4.67
N SER A 93 -4.58 15.69 4.00
CA SER A 93 -3.76 16.37 2.98
C SER A 93 -4.62 16.93 1.84
N PHE A 94 -5.59 16.15 1.39
CA PHE A 94 -6.53 16.56 0.34
C PHE A 94 -7.37 17.77 0.77
N LEU A 95 -7.92 17.75 1.98
CA LEU A 95 -8.74 18.83 2.52
C LEU A 95 -7.93 20.11 2.75
N ASP A 96 -6.71 19.98 3.26
CA ASP A 96 -5.79 21.12 3.46
C ASP A 96 -5.48 21.80 2.14
N ASN A 97 -5.27 21.03 1.08
CA ASN A 97 -5.02 21.57 -0.25
C ASN A 97 -6.23 22.34 -0.79
N TYR A 98 -7.44 21.82 -0.62
CA TYR A 98 -8.67 22.52 -0.99
C TYR A 98 -8.82 23.82 -0.22
N SER A 99 -8.60 23.82 1.08
CA SER A 99 -8.70 25.02 1.92
C SER A 99 -7.72 26.12 1.44
N ARG A 100 -6.51 25.72 1.07
CA ARG A 100 -5.51 26.64 0.53
C ARG A 100 -5.98 27.27 -0.78
N ILE A 101 -6.51 26.48 -1.69
CA ILE A 101 -7.01 26.94 -3.00
C ILE A 101 -8.17 27.94 -2.81
N ILE A 102 -9.12 27.60 -1.95
CA ILE A 102 -10.27 28.47 -1.64
C ILE A 102 -9.78 29.81 -1.11
N THR A 103 -8.82 29.80 -0.19
CA THR A 103 -8.22 31.00 0.38
C THR A 103 -7.57 31.88 -0.71
N GLN A 104 -6.84 31.27 -1.63
CA GLN A 104 -6.22 31.98 -2.75
C GLN A 104 -7.23 32.64 -3.68
N LEU A 105 -8.35 31.97 -3.96
CA LEU A 105 -9.40 32.50 -4.82
C LEU A 105 -10.17 33.65 -4.19
N ASN A 106 -10.21 33.73 -2.87
CA ASN A 106 -10.91 34.78 -2.13
C ASN A 106 -10.04 36.00 -1.79
N LEU A 107 -8.76 35.95 -2.15
CA LEU A 107 -7.88 37.11 -2.04
C LEU A 107 -8.00 37.98 -3.29
#